data_6a45b4a0147d1ca0f6b9d92c4de0f155
#
_entry.id   6a45b4a0147d1ca0f6b9d92c4de0f155
#
_cell.length_a   1.000
_cell.length_b   1.000
_cell.length_c   1.000
_cell.angle_alpha   90.00
_cell.angle_beta   90.00
_cell.angle_gamma   90.00
#
_symmetry.space_group_name_H-M   'P 1'
#
loop_
_entity.id
_entity.type
_entity.pdbx_description
1 polymer ?
#
loop_
_entity_poly.entity_id
_entity_poly.type
_entity_poly.pdbx_seq_one_letter_code
_entity_poly.pdbx_strand_id
1 'polypeptide(L)'
;MCIRDRVKAISKEYGDETVVQYYGATSSDDRAKAIKSFQDPKSKVKYFIGNPQTTGYGITLTEAGTVVYFSNGYDLEKRLQSEDRAHRIGQKKSVTYVDFIAPKTVDEKIVKALRNKIDIASQVMGEELKEWI
;
A
#
# COMPACT_ATOMS: atom_id res chain seq x y z
N MET A 1 19.23 0.49 -1.86
CA MET A 1 18.51 1.09 -3.01
C MET A 1 17.53 2.12 -2.47
N CYS A 2 17.59 3.35 -2.93
CA CYS A 2 16.75 4.45 -2.44
C CYS A 2 15.28 4.26 -2.91
N ILE A 3 14.30 4.66 -2.11
CA ILE A 3 12.88 4.63 -2.50
C ILE A 3 12.66 5.35 -3.85
N ARG A 4 13.34 6.48 -4.06
CA ARG A 4 13.26 7.24 -5.32
C ARG A 4 13.70 6.44 -6.54
N ASP A 5 14.72 5.61 -6.41
CA ASP A 5 15.23 4.81 -7.54
C ASP A 5 14.24 3.72 -7.93
N ARG A 6 13.57 3.11 -6.94
CA ARG A 6 12.49 2.12 -7.20
C ARG A 6 11.29 2.75 -7.88
N VAL A 7 10.85 3.92 -7.40
CA VAL A 7 9.74 4.66 -8.00
C VAL A 7 10.05 5.01 -9.45
N LYS A 8 11.25 5.53 -9.71
CA LYS A 8 11.70 5.84 -11.09
C LYS A 8 11.75 4.60 -11.98
N ALA A 9 12.25 3.48 -11.46
CA ALA A 9 12.34 2.23 -12.21
C ALA A 9 10.93 1.72 -12.60
N ILE A 10 9.97 1.76 -11.68
CA ILE A 10 8.59 1.36 -11.94
C ILE A 10 7.93 2.30 -12.95
N SER A 11 8.08 3.63 -12.77
CA SER A 11 7.53 4.60 -13.73
C SER A 11 8.10 4.43 -15.12
N LYS A 12 9.39 4.13 -15.24
CA LYS A 12 10.05 3.86 -16.53
C LYS A 12 9.50 2.61 -17.20
N GLU A 13 9.24 1.55 -16.43
CA GLU A 13 8.76 0.27 -16.96
C GLU A 13 7.31 0.35 -17.44
N TYR A 14 6.44 1.00 -16.66
CA TYR A 14 5.00 1.02 -16.94
C TYR A 14 4.52 2.30 -17.64
N GLY A 15 5.38 3.28 -17.84
CA GLY A 15 5.09 4.56 -18.47
C GLY A 15 4.54 5.61 -17.51
N ASP A 16 5.10 6.80 -17.58
CA ASP A 16 4.78 7.92 -16.67
C ASP A 16 3.29 8.33 -16.72
N GLU A 17 2.61 8.08 -17.83
CA GLU A 17 1.17 8.37 -17.96
C GLU A 17 0.25 7.40 -17.22
N THR A 18 0.75 6.21 -16.87
CA THR A 18 -0.01 5.18 -16.16
C THR A 18 0.31 5.08 -14.68
N VAL A 19 1.32 5.80 -14.23
CA VAL A 19 1.86 5.76 -12.86
C VAL A 19 1.71 7.10 -12.19
N VAL A 20 1.14 7.14 -11.01
CA VAL A 20 1.16 8.30 -10.13
C VAL A 20 1.99 8.04 -8.89
N GLN A 21 2.68 9.08 -8.43
CA GLN A 21 3.65 9.00 -7.34
C GLN A 21 3.15 9.81 -6.14
N TYR A 22 3.24 9.22 -4.95
CA TYR A 22 2.80 9.82 -3.70
C TYR A 22 3.82 9.56 -2.59
N TYR A 23 4.77 10.46 -2.44
CA TYR A 23 5.81 10.37 -1.41
C TYR A 23 6.16 11.74 -0.84
N GLY A 24 7.08 11.81 0.12
CA GLY A 24 7.37 13.03 0.87
C GLY A 24 7.70 14.26 0.05
N ALA A 25 8.38 14.09 -1.09
CA ALA A 25 8.75 15.20 -1.99
C ALA A 25 7.63 15.61 -2.98
N THR A 26 6.50 14.89 -3.04
CA THR A 26 5.36 15.26 -3.90
C THR A 26 4.65 16.46 -3.30
N SER A 27 4.40 17.50 -4.10
CA SER A 27 3.68 18.71 -3.65
C SER A 27 2.24 18.39 -3.24
N SER A 28 1.62 19.24 -2.43
CA SER A 28 0.22 19.06 -1.99
C SER A 28 -0.75 18.96 -3.17
N ASP A 29 -0.56 19.81 -4.18
CA ASP A 29 -1.42 19.83 -5.37
C ASP A 29 -1.26 18.58 -6.22
N ASP A 30 -0.01 18.10 -6.38
CA ASP A 30 0.26 16.89 -7.13
C ASP A 30 -0.25 15.65 -6.39
N ARG A 31 -0.24 15.65 -5.06
CA ARG A 31 -0.87 14.60 -4.25
C ARG A 31 -2.37 14.51 -4.48
N ALA A 32 -3.07 15.64 -4.48
CA ALA A 32 -4.50 15.69 -4.74
C ALA A 32 -4.84 15.21 -6.16
N LYS A 33 -4.05 15.63 -7.15
CA LYS A 33 -4.18 15.19 -8.55
C LYS A 33 -3.93 13.68 -8.68
N ALA A 34 -2.90 13.15 -8.02
CA ALA A 34 -2.56 11.72 -8.04
C ALA A 34 -3.72 10.85 -7.53
N ILE A 35 -4.31 11.22 -6.39
CA ILE A 35 -5.45 10.51 -5.83
C ILE A 35 -6.64 10.59 -6.78
N LYS A 36 -7.00 11.78 -7.27
CA LYS A 36 -8.13 11.99 -8.17
C LYS A 36 -7.96 11.18 -9.47
N SER A 37 -6.78 11.20 -10.06
CA SER A 37 -6.50 10.47 -11.30
C SER A 37 -6.53 8.96 -11.10
N PHE A 38 -6.08 8.45 -9.95
CA PHE A 38 -6.14 7.03 -9.65
C PHE A 38 -7.56 6.54 -9.37
N GLN A 39 -8.40 7.36 -8.73
CA GLN A 39 -9.79 7.03 -8.44
C GLN A 39 -10.74 7.20 -9.63
N ASP A 40 -10.29 7.83 -10.73
CA ASP A 40 -11.10 8.01 -11.93
C ASP A 40 -10.97 6.78 -12.85
N PRO A 41 -12.04 5.96 -13.02
CA PRO A 41 -12.01 4.77 -13.86
C PRO A 41 -11.79 5.08 -15.35
N LYS A 42 -11.95 6.33 -15.79
CA LYS A 42 -11.67 6.79 -17.16
C LYS A 42 -10.24 7.25 -17.36
N SER A 43 -9.48 7.39 -16.28
CA SER A 43 -8.08 7.77 -16.33
C SER A 43 -7.21 6.65 -16.92
N LYS A 44 -6.10 7.04 -17.54
CA LYS A 44 -5.05 6.09 -17.97
C LYS A 44 -4.23 5.57 -16.79
N VAL A 45 -4.33 6.18 -15.62
CA VAL A 45 -3.57 5.81 -14.41
C VAL A 45 -4.02 4.45 -13.92
N LYS A 46 -3.07 3.53 -13.79
CA LYS A 46 -3.28 2.16 -13.32
C LYS A 46 -2.51 1.84 -12.05
N TYR A 47 -1.43 2.56 -11.80
CA TYR A 47 -0.50 2.31 -10.70
C TYR A 47 -0.38 3.51 -9.80
N PHE A 48 -0.61 3.30 -8.51
CA PHE A 48 -0.38 4.28 -7.46
C PHE A 48 0.81 3.83 -6.63
N ILE A 49 1.91 4.59 -6.67
CA ILE A 49 3.11 4.27 -5.91
C ILE A 49 3.21 5.22 -4.73
N GLY A 50 3.17 4.67 -3.53
CA GLY A 50 3.23 5.45 -2.30
C GLY A 50 4.16 4.87 -1.26
N ASN A 51 4.59 5.73 -0.35
CA ASN A 51 5.26 5.30 0.86
C ASN A 51 4.20 5.14 1.97
N PRO A 52 4.13 4.00 2.68
CA PRO A 52 3.16 3.81 3.78
C PRO A 52 3.16 4.92 4.82
N GLN A 53 4.32 5.52 5.12
CA GLN A 53 4.41 6.66 6.04
C GLN A 53 3.69 7.91 5.53
N THR A 54 3.64 8.12 4.22
CA THR A 54 3.03 9.29 3.61
C THR A 54 1.57 9.03 3.24
N THR A 55 1.26 7.81 2.80
CA THR A 55 -0.08 7.40 2.40
C THR A 55 -0.98 7.03 3.60
N GLY A 56 -0.40 6.84 4.78
CA GLY A 56 -1.11 6.43 6.00
C GLY A 56 -2.14 7.44 6.52
N TYR A 57 -2.19 8.67 6.01
CA TYR A 57 -3.08 9.70 6.52
C TYR A 57 -4.11 10.16 5.48
N GLY A 58 -5.38 9.84 5.74
CA GLY A 58 -6.54 10.51 5.16
C GLY A 58 -6.84 10.32 3.68
N ILE A 59 -6.12 9.47 2.96
CA ILE A 59 -6.39 9.22 1.53
C ILE A 59 -7.32 8.02 1.34
N THR A 60 -8.01 7.98 0.21
CA THR A 60 -8.90 6.89 -0.19
C THR A 60 -8.43 6.31 -1.52
N LEU A 61 -8.24 5.00 -1.59
CA LEU A 61 -7.75 4.28 -2.76
C LEU A 61 -8.66 3.07 -3.09
N THR A 62 -9.96 3.25 -3.02
CA THR A 62 -10.96 2.18 -3.20
C THR A 62 -11.05 1.62 -4.63
N GLU A 63 -10.44 2.26 -5.61
CA GLU A 63 -10.28 1.67 -6.94
C GLU A 63 -9.17 0.61 -7.02
N ALA A 64 -8.30 0.54 -5.99
CA ALA A 64 -7.27 -0.48 -5.92
C ALA A 64 -7.88 -1.87 -5.66
N GLY A 65 -7.69 -2.79 -6.57
CA GLY A 65 -8.02 -4.21 -6.39
C GLY A 65 -6.82 -5.04 -5.92
N THR A 66 -5.61 -4.49 -5.99
CA THR A 66 -4.38 -5.16 -5.54
C THR A 66 -3.45 -4.16 -4.90
N VAL A 67 -2.91 -4.53 -3.75
CA VAL A 67 -1.88 -3.77 -3.03
C VAL A 67 -0.61 -4.62 -2.97
N VAL A 68 0.50 -4.05 -3.43
CA VAL A 68 1.80 -4.73 -3.44
C VAL A 68 2.74 -4.05 -2.47
N TYR A 69 3.21 -4.79 -1.48
CA TYR A 69 4.24 -4.33 -0.55
C TYR A 69 5.61 -4.78 -1.06
N PHE A 70 6.34 -3.84 -1.62
CA PHE A 70 7.70 -4.08 -2.10
C PHE A 70 8.69 -4.33 -0.96
N SER A 71 8.45 -3.71 0.17
CA SER A 71 9.20 -3.94 1.43
C SER A 71 8.30 -3.64 2.62
N ASN A 72 8.47 -4.41 3.68
CA ASN A 72 7.73 -4.25 4.92
C ASN A 72 8.63 -3.75 6.05
N GLY A 73 8.04 -3.06 7.02
CA GLY A 73 8.65 -2.74 8.31
C GLY A 73 7.97 -3.54 9.44
N TYR A 74 8.53 -3.47 10.65
CA TYR A 74 7.98 -4.15 11.83
C TYR A 74 6.75 -3.46 12.45
N ASP A 75 6.30 -2.34 11.89
CA ASP A 75 5.22 -1.51 12.42
C ASP A 75 3.86 -1.99 11.88
N LEU A 76 3.16 -2.76 12.70
CA LEU A 76 1.84 -3.29 12.36
C LEU A 76 0.81 -2.17 12.16
N GLU A 77 0.85 -1.13 12.99
CA GLU A 77 -0.11 -0.03 12.89
C GLU A 77 -0.04 0.64 11.52
N LYS A 78 1.17 0.95 11.05
CA LYS A 78 1.39 1.52 9.71
C LYS A 78 0.95 0.57 8.61
N ARG A 79 1.16 -0.74 8.80
CA ARG A 79 0.70 -1.75 7.86
C ARG A 79 -0.82 -1.73 7.74
N LEU A 80 -1.54 -1.86 8.85
CA LEU A 80 -3.01 -1.85 8.89
C LEU A 80 -3.58 -0.52 8.37
N GLN A 81 -3.01 0.61 8.76
CA GLN A 81 -3.41 1.91 8.23
C GLN A 81 -3.25 2.01 6.71
N SER A 82 -2.20 1.44 6.14
CA SER A 82 -2.01 1.45 4.69
C SER A 82 -2.99 0.52 3.96
N GLU A 83 -3.34 -0.60 4.55
CA GLU A 83 -4.36 -1.53 4.03
C GLU A 83 -5.75 -0.89 4.03
N ASP A 84 -6.10 -0.15 5.09
CA ASP A 84 -7.37 0.59 5.22
C ASP A 84 -7.55 1.68 4.14
N ARG A 85 -6.52 2.04 3.39
CA ARG A 85 -6.67 2.97 2.25
C ARG A 85 -7.35 2.33 1.05
N ALA A 86 -7.09 1.07 0.80
CA ALA A 86 -7.72 0.29 -0.27
C ALA A 86 -8.97 -0.46 0.23
N HIS A 87 -8.90 -1.07 1.42
CA HIS A 87 -10.02 -1.76 2.08
C HIS A 87 -10.79 -0.79 2.98
N ARG A 88 -11.68 -0.02 2.41
CA ARG A 88 -12.44 1.03 3.09
C ARG A 88 -13.89 1.03 2.65
N ILE A 89 -14.76 1.71 3.41
CA ILE A 89 -16.17 1.97 3.02
C ILE A 89 -16.19 2.56 1.61
N GLY A 90 -16.91 1.90 0.70
CA GLY A 90 -16.95 2.23 -0.73
C GLY A 90 -16.17 1.27 -1.63
N GLN A 91 -15.35 0.37 -1.06
CA GLN A 91 -14.74 -0.73 -1.82
C GLN A 91 -15.80 -1.74 -2.25
N LYS A 92 -15.87 -2.01 -3.54
CA LYS A 92 -16.85 -2.93 -4.14
C LYS A 92 -16.29 -4.29 -4.51
N LYS A 93 -14.96 -4.45 -4.38
CA LYS A 93 -14.23 -5.63 -4.80
C LYS A 93 -13.36 -6.16 -3.67
N SER A 94 -13.03 -7.44 -3.70
CA SER A 94 -11.99 -7.98 -2.82
C SER A 94 -10.65 -7.34 -3.15
N VAL A 95 -9.89 -6.99 -2.11
CA VAL A 95 -8.53 -6.44 -2.27
C VAL A 95 -7.53 -7.56 -2.01
N THR A 96 -6.64 -7.79 -2.97
CA THR A 96 -5.55 -8.75 -2.84
C THR A 96 -4.29 -8.05 -2.35
N TYR A 97 -3.67 -8.58 -1.29
CA TYR A 97 -2.42 -8.08 -0.76
C TYR A 97 -1.28 -9.02 -1.12
N VAL A 98 -0.21 -8.46 -1.68
CA VAL A 98 0.98 -9.20 -2.12
C VAL A 98 2.21 -8.64 -1.39
N ASP A 99 2.93 -9.50 -0.69
CA ASP A 99 4.19 -9.16 -0.05
C ASP A 99 5.37 -9.72 -0.85
N PHE A 100 6.29 -8.86 -1.27
CA PHE A 100 7.56 -9.31 -1.82
C PHE A 100 8.52 -9.64 -0.69
N ILE A 101 8.99 -10.87 -0.67
CA ILE A 101 9.86 -11.40 0.38
C ILE A 101 11.12 -11.96 -0.30
N ALA A 102 12.28 -11.42 0.07
CA ALA A 102 13.55 -12.03 -0.32
C ALA A 102 13.84 -13.23 0.61
N PRO A 103 13.96 -14.45 0.07
CA PRO A 103 14.18 -15.63 0.89
C PRO A 103 15.54 -15.57 1.61
N LYS A 104 15.59 -16.09 2.83
CA LYS A 104 16.77 -16.10 3.73
C LYS A 104 17.26 -14.70 4.14
N THR A 105 16.36 -13.71 4.15
CA THR A 105 16.66 -12.33 4.58
C THR A 105 15.81 -11.93 5.79
N VAL A 106 16.00 -10.69 6.23
CA VAL A 106 15.19 -10.08 7.29
C VAL A 106 13.70 -9.97 6.91
N ASP A 107 13.36 -9.97 5.63
CA ASP A 107 11.97 -9.84 5.16
C ASP A 107 11.09 -10.97 5.70
N GLU A 108 11.58 -12.21 5.71
CA GLU A 108 10.84 -13.35 6.29
C GLU A 108 10.53 -13.14 7.77
N LYS A 109 11.50 -12.59 8.52
CA LYS A 109 11.32 -12.30 9.96
C LYS A 109 10.31 -11.18 10.17
N ILE A 110 10.33 -10.14 9.32
CA ILE A 110 9.40 -9.02 9.38
C ILE A 110 7.97 -9.49 9.12
N VAL A 111 7.73 -10.21 8.03
CA VAL A 111 6.40 -10.71 7.68
C VAL A 111 5.87 -11.67 8.74
N LYS A 112 6.71 -12.57 9.25
CA LYS A 112 6.33 -13.47 10.36
C LYS A 112 5.96 -12.68 11.63
N ALA A 113 6.72 -11.64 11.97
CA ALA A 113 6.43 -10.79 13.13
C ALA A 113 5.13 -10.02 12.97
N LEU A 114 4.82 -9.51 11.77
CA LEU A 114 3.56 -8.83 11.47
C LEU A 114 2.37 -9.79 11.64
N ARG A 115 2.45 -11.00 11.09
CA ARG A 115 1.42 -12.02 11.24
C ARG A 115 1.18 -12.39 12.70
N ASN A 116 2.24 -12.62 13.47
CA ASN A 116 2.12 -12.91 14.90
C ASN A 116 1.45 -11.76 15.68
N LYS A 117 1.75 -10.52 15.37
CA LYS A 117 1.13 -9.35 16.00
C LYS A 117 -0.37 -9.28 15.70
N ILE A 118 -0.77 -9.62 14.49
CA ILE A 118 -2.18 -9.68 14.08
C ILE A 118 -2.90 -10.79 14.83
N ASP A 119 -2.31 -11.97 14.93
CA ASP A 119 -2.88 -13.09 15.67
C ASP A 119 -3.10 -12.72 17.16
N ILE A 120 -2.15 -12.05 17.78
CA ILE A 120 -2.28 -11.57 19.16
C ILE A 120 -3.39 -10.51 19.27
N ALA A 121 -3.41 -9.54 18.39
CA ALA A 121 -4.43 -8.50 18.38
C ALA A 121 -5.83 -9.10 18.20
N SER A 122 -6.00 -10.05 17.30
CA SER A 122 -7.23 -10.78 17.06
C SER A 122 -7.73 -11.52 18.31
N GLN A 123 -6.81 -12.18 19.04
CA GLN A 123 -7.15 -12.87 20.29
C GLN A 123 -7.61 -11.91 21.40
N VAL A 124 -6.98 -10.74 21.49
CA VAL A 124 -7.29 -9.73 22.51
C VAL A 124 -8.59 -9.01 22.23
N MET A 125 -8.84 -8.68 20.98
CA MET A 125 -10.01 -7.87 20.57
C MET A 125 -11.25 -8.72 20.24
N GLY A 126 -11.11 -10.05 20.17
CA GLY A 126 -12.22 -10.94 19.82
C GLY A 126 -12.69 -10.80 18.36
N GLU A 127 -11.95 -10.09 17.54
CA GLU A 127 -12.22 -9.90 16.12
C GLU A 127 -11.36 -10.84 15.29
N GLU A 128 -11.96 -11.48 14.29
CA GLU A 128 -11.20 -12.27 13.32
C GLU A 128 -10.51 -11.37 12.30
N LEU A 129 -9.40 -10.73 12.70
CA LEU A 129 -8.55 -9.96 11.79
C LEU A 129 -7.85 -10.84 10.73
N LYS A 130 -8.02 -12.16 10.82
CA LYS A 130 -7.38 -13.13 9.91
C LYS A 130 -7.89 -13.07 8.47
N GLU A 131 -9.10 -12.57 8.26
CA GLU A 131 -9.69 -12.41 6.92
C GLU A 131 -9.12 -11.21 6.14
N TRP A 132 -8.26 -10.42 6.77
CA TRP A 132 -7.72 -9.18 6.21
C TRP A 132 -6.34 -9.32 5.56
N ILE A 133 -5.80 -10.56 5.57
CA ILE A 133 -4.45 -10.85 5.04
C ILE A 133 -4.45 -12.08 4.16
#